data_6902470deb4d1fc8777a0001c5386671
#
_entry.id   6902470deb4d1fc8777a0001c5386671
#
_cell.length_a   1.000
_cell.length_b   1.000
_cell.length_c   1.000
_cell.angle_alpha   90.00
_cell.angle_beta   90.00
_cell.angle_gamma   90.00
#
_symmetry.space_group_name_H-M   'P 1'
#
loop_
_entity.id
_entity.type
_entity.pdbx_description
1 polymer ?
#
loop_
_entity_poly.entity_id
_entity_poly.type
_entity_poly.pdbx_seq_one_letter_code
_entity_poly.pdbx_strand_id
1 'polypeptide(L)'
;LITHASQTDDMATRIPDSHGVYMVPAFVGLGAPHWDPDSRGLICGLTLGSTQAHIARAMLESVAYQTYDLIRAMREDGAMRTSILRIDGGMAVNDWFAQFLSSMLKAEVERPVNIETTALGAAFLAGLQVGLWKNLDEVAATWKQERVFAPKMDPAQRRIMIDGWHDAVRRTLTPPAPVAQPTAGVTSIRAA
;
A
#
# COMPACT_ATOMS: atom_id res chain seq x y z
N LEU A 1 -0.71 21.19 -3.63
CA LEU A 1 0.56 20.53 -3.33
C LEU A 1 1.34 20.17 -4.61
N ILE A 2 0.70 19.50 -5.57
CA ILE A 2 1.25 19.11 -6.87
C ILE A 2 0.27 19.50 -7.97
N THR A 3 0.76 19.78 -9.18
CA THR A 3 -0.06 20.02 -10.38
C THR A 3 -0.19 18.79 -11.26
N HIS A 4 0.84 17.92 -11.23
CA HIS A 4 0.88 16.66 -11.98
C HIS A 4 1.45 15.54 -11.11
N ALA A 5 0.93 14.32 -11.24
CA ALA A 5 1.39 13.15 -10.49
C ALA A 5 2.88 12.83 -10.76
N SER A 6 3.37 13.11 -11.98
CA SER A 6 4.79 12.90 -12.35
C SER A 6 5.78 13.72 -11.50
N GLN A 7 5.34 14.81 -10.85
CA GLN A 7 6.20 15.59 -9.96
C GLN A 7 6.58 14.84 -8.68
N THR A 8 5.83 13.81 -8.30
CA THR A 8 6.07 13.09 -7.04
C THR A 8 7.37 12.30 -7.05
N ASP A 9 7.79 11.77 -8.20
CA ASP A 9 9.09 11.07 -8.33
C ASP A 9 10.25 12.01 -8.00
N ASP A 10 10.25 13.16 -8.63
CA ASP A 10 11.26 14.19 -8.47
C ASP A 10 11.28 14.74 -7.02
N MET A 11 10.11 15.00 -6.45
CA MET A 11 9.97 15.44 -5.06
C MET A 11 10.52 14.40 -4.06
N ALA A 12 10.22 13.12 -4.27
CA ALA A 12 10.67 12.05 -3.40
C ALA A 12 12.18 11.80 -3.52
N THR A 13 12.75 11.98 -4.72
CA THR A 13 14.17 11.77 -4.99
C THR A 13 15.06 12.86 -4.39
N ARG A 14 14.56 14.11 -4.34
CA ARG A 14 15.36 15.28 -3.88
C ARG A 14 15.56 15.34 -2.37
N ILE A 15 14.84 14.57 -1.59
CA ILE A 15 14.95 14.57 -0.13
C ILE A 15 15.40 13.19 0.37
N PRO A 16 16.18 13.13 1.47
CA PRO A 16 16.74 11.86 1.96
C PRO A 16 15.67 10.92 2.53
N ASP A 17 14.62 11.47 3.16
CA ASP A 17 13.53 10.71 3.80
C ASP A 17 12.26 11.56 3.90
N SER A 18 11.18 11.00 4.46
CA SER A 18 9.92 11.70 4.73
C SER A 18 9.96 12.58 5.99
N HIS A 19 11.11 12.73 6.65
CA HIS A 19 11.31 13.51 7.88
C HIS A 19 10.33 13.12 9.00
N GLY A 20 10.06 11.83 9.15
CA GLY A 20 9.11 11.30 10.13
C GLY A 20 7.63 11.54 9.81
N VAL A 21 7.33 12.09 8.63
CA VAL A 21 5.94 12.24 8.17
C VAL A 21 5.42 10.91 7.64
N TYR A 22 4.27 10.49 8.14
CA TYR A 22 3.52 9.34 7.63
C TYR A 22 2.14 9.78 7.16
N MET A 23 1.65 9.13 6.12
CA MET A 23 0.30 9.29 5.63
C MET A 23 -0.41 7.94 5.60
N VAL A 24 -1.61 7.87 6.19
CA VAL A 24 -2.49 6.70 6.11
C VAL A 24 -3.66 7.08 5.20
N PRO A 25 -3.74 6.55 3.96
CA PRO A 25 -4.74 6.97 2.97
C PRO A 25 -6.07 6.24 3.15
N ALA A 26 -6.64 6.26 4.36
CA ALA A 26 -7.93 5.66 4.68
C ALA A 26 -9.10 6.54 4.21
N PHE A 27 -9.15 6.92 2.93
CA PHE A 27 -10.17 7.85 2.40
C PHE A 27 -11.58 7.26 2.42
N VAL A 28 -11.69 5.95 2.33
CA VAL A 28 -12.94 5.18 2.40
C VAL A 28 -12.87 4.08 3.45
N GLY A 29 -12.05 4.29 4.48
CA GLY A 29 -11.73 3.28 5.47
C GLY A 29 -10.46 2.50 5.13
N LEU A 30 -10.10 1.53 5.98
CA LEU A 30 -8.99 0.61 5.80
C LEU A 30 -9.52 -0.78 5.44
N GLY A 31 -9.00 -1.37 4.36
CA GLY A 31 -9.24 -2.75 3.97
C GLY A 31 -8.37 -3.73 4.77
N ALA A 32 -8.03 -4.87 4.17
CA ALA A 32 -7.15 -5.86 4.78
C ALA A 32 -5.79 -5.26 5.17
N PRO A 33 -5.22 -5.65 6.33
CA PRO A 33 -5.73 -6.61 7.32
C PRO A 33 -6.68 -5.98 8.36
N HIS A 34 -6.93 -4.69 8.32
CA HIS A 34 -7.60 -3.96 9.41
C HIS A 34 -9.13 -4.05 9.37
N TRP A 35 -9.73 -4.06 8.16
CA TRP A 35 -11.17 -4.13 7.93
C TRP A 35 -11.96 -3.08 8.73
N ASP A 36 -11.46 -1.84 8.77
CA ASP A 36 -12.06 -0.71 9.48
C ASP A 36 -12.67 0.30 8.49
N PRO A 37 -13.97 0.22 8.20
CA PRO A 37 -14.65 1.11 7.25
C PRO A 37 -14.81 2.54 7.78
N ASP A 38 -14.68 2.73 9.09
CA ASP A 38 -14.90 4.02 9.76
C ASP A 38 -13.62 4.83 9.92
N SER A 39 -12.45 4.22 9.72
CA SER A 39 -11.16 4.93 9.66
C SER A 39 -11.18 6.02 8.60
N ARG A 40 -10.45 7.11 8.85
CA ARG A 40 -10.27 8.21 7.88
C ARG A 40 -8.79 8.52 7.69
N GLY A 41 -8.48 9.14 6.54
CA GLY A 41 -7.11 9.49 6.20
C GLY A 41 -6.43 10.34 7.26
N LEU A 42 -5.15 10.04 7.54
CA LEU A 42 -4.33 10.72 8.54
C LEU A 42 -3.00 11.14 7.93
N ILE A 43 -2.55 12.34 8.25
CA ILE A 43 -1.15 12.75 8.08
C ILE A 43 -0.61 13.09 9.46
N CYS A 44 0.48 12.46 9.87
CA CYS A 44 1.09 12.68 11.18
C CYS A 44 2.62 12.86 11.08
N GLY A 45 3.27 13.26 12.18
CA GLY A 45 4.72 13.50 12.21
C GLY A 45 5.15 14.83 11.62
N LEU A 46 4.24 15.77 11.35
CA LEU A 46 4.56 17.10 10.85
C LEU A 46 5.32 17.92 11.89
N THR A 47 6.35 18.61 11.45
CA THR A 47 7.16 19.56 12.20
C THR A 47 7.30 20.88 11.44
N LEU A 48 7.93 21.89 12.03
CA LEU A 48 8.24 23.15 11.33
C LEU A 48 9.14 22.97 10.12
N GLY A 49 9.92 21.87 10.09
CA GLY A 49 10.80 21.52 8.95
C GLY A 49 10.10 20.73 7.85
N SER A 50 8.84 20.36 8.03
CA SER A 50 8.10 19.58 7.03
C SER A 50 7.77 20.43 5.81
N THR A 51 7.99 19.87 4.62
CA THR A 51 7.75 20.53 3.32
C THR A 51 6.76 19.74 2.48
N GLN A 52 6.34 20.30 1.36
CA GLN A 52 5.51 19.61 0.37
C GLN A 52 6.14 18.30 -0.12
N ALA A 53 7.49 18.29 -0.27
CA ALA A 53 8.21 17.10 -0.71
C ALA A 53 8.10 15.96 0.31
N HIS A 54 8.19 16.25 1.61
CA HIS A 54 8.00 15.25 2.67
C HIS A 54 6.59 14.65 2.64
N ILE A 55 5.56 15.48 2.44
CA ILE A 55 4.17 15.00 2.32
C ILE A 55 4.00 14.16 1.05
N ALA A 56 4.49 14.61 -0.10
CA ALA A 56 4.41 13.87 -1.36
C ALA A 56 5.12 12.52 -1.26
N ARG A 57 6.29 12.47 -0.62
CA ARG A 57 7.02 11.23 -0.38
C ARG A 57 6.28 10.30 0.57
N ALA A 58 5.73 10.82 1.67
CA ALA A 58 4.92 10.03 2.60
C ALA A 58 3.68 9.40 1.92
N MET A 59 3.08 10.09 0.93
CA MET A 59 2.00 9.53 0.09
C MET A 59 2.48 8.34 -0.75
N LEU A 60 3.64 8.43 -1.40
CA LEU A 60 4.21 7.31 -2.16
C LEU A 60 4.59 6.15 -1.23
N GLU A 61 5.24 6.45 -0.11
CA GLU A 61 5.62 5.46 0.90
C GLU A 61 4.41 4.70 1.45
N SER A 62 3.28 5.39 1.64
CA SER A 62 2.05 4.80 2.19
C SER A 62 1.52 3.63 1.37
N VAL A 63 1.61 3.71 0.04
CA VAL A 63 1.17 2.63 -0.86
C VAL A 63 2.08 1.39 -0.70
N ALA A 64 3.38 1.60 -0.56
CA ALA A 64 4.32 0.50 -0.32
C ALA A 64 4.11 -0.14 1.06
N TYR A 65 3.81 0.64 2.09
CA TYR A 65 3.49 0.12 3.43
C TYR A 65 2.17 -0.67 3.43
N GLN A 66 1.12 -0.17 2.80
CA GLN A 66 -0.14 -0.92 2.66
C GLN A 66 0.07 -2.23 1.90
N THR A 67 0.87 -2.21 0.83
CA THR A 67 1.22 -3.42 0.09
C THR A 67 2.00 -4.41 0.96
N TYR A 68 2.91 -3.91 1.81
CA TYR A 68 3.63 -4.73 2.77
C TYR A 68 2.67 -5.40 3.77
N ASP A 69 1.73 -4.65 4.35
CA ASP A 69 0.74 -5.20 5.30
C ASP A 69 -0.15 -6.24 4.64
N LEU A 70 -0.61 -5.99 3.41
CA LEU A 70 -1.41 -6.95 2.64
C LEU A 70 -0.64 -8.25 2.37
N ILE A 71 0.60 -8.16 1.87
CA ILE A 71 1.42 -9.35 1.59
C ILE A 71 1.74 -10.11 2.88
N ARG A 72 1.94 -9.38 4.00
CA ARG A 72 2.13 -10.01 5.31
C ARG A 72 0.89 -10.79 5.73
N ALA A 73 -0.29 -10.19 5.64
CA ALA A 73 -1.56 -10.85 5.95
C ALA A 73 -1.79 -12.10 5.09
N MET A 74 -1.56 -12.00 3.78
CA MET A 74 -1.66 -13.15 2.87
C MET A 74 -0.71 -14.29 3.27
N ARG A 75 0.49 -13.99 3.75
CA ARG A 75 1.44 -15.01 4.25
C ARG A 75 1.00 -15.64 5.55
N GLU A 76 0.42 -14.85 6.45
CA GLU A 76 -0.18 -15.34 7.70
C GLU A 76 -1.36 -16.28 7.43
N ASP A 77 -2.11 -16.03 6.35
CA ASP A 77 -3.19 -16.90 5.85
C ASP A 77 -2.70 -18.12 5.04
N GLY A 78 -1.39 -18.33 4.97
CA GLY A 78 -0.79 -19.51 4.33
C GLY A 78 -0.37 -19.33 2.87
N ALA A 79 -0.39 -18.12 2.32
CA ALA A 79 0.14 -17.87 0.98
C ALA A 79 1.66 -18.10 0.91
N MET A 80 2.12 -18.59 -0.24
CA MET A 80 3.55 -18.78 -0.49
C MET A 80 4.31 -17.45 -0.45
N ARG A 81 5.61 -17.52 -0.11
CA ARG A 81 6.47 -16.34 -0.17
C ARG A 81 6.59 -15.86 -1.62
N THR A 82 6.21 -14.63 -1.86
CA THR A 82 6.41 -13.97 -3.14
C THR A 82 7.85 -13.47 -3.21
N SER A 83 8.62 -13.95 -4.16
CA SER A 83 9.98 -13.44 -4.45
C SER A 83 9.97 -12.33 -5.49
N ILE A 84 8.94 -12.29 -6.33
CA ILE A 84 8.76 -11.34 -7.42
C ILE A 84 7.35 -10.75 -7.32
N LEU A 85 7.24 -9.43 -7.42
CA LEU A 85 5.98 -8.71 -7.55
C LEU A 85 5.96 -7.97 -8.89
N ARG A 86 4.95 -8.22 -9.71
CA ARG A 86 4.71 -7.45 -10.93
C ARG A 86 3.80 -6.27 -10.63
N ILE A 87 4.18 -5.10 -11.11
CA ILE A 87 3.42 -3.84 -10.95
C ILE A 87 3.00 -3.29 -12.30
N ASP A 88 1.85 -2.60 -12.31
CA ASP A 88 1.31 -1.93 -13.50
C ASP A 88 0.57 -0.65 -13.12
N GLY A 89 -0.03 0.00 -14.12
CA GLY A 89 -0.79 1.23 -13.94
C GLY A 89 0.07 2.48 -13.78
N GLY A 90 -0.60 3.62 -13.60
CA GLY A 90 0.05 4.93 -13.64
C GLY A 90 1.14 5.16 -12.57
N MET A 91 1.07 4.51 -11.41
CA MET A 91 2.09 4.64 -10.38
C MET A 91 3.35 3.83 -10.69
N ALA A 92 3.24 2.79 -11.53
CA ALA A 92 4.37 1.92 -11.88
C ALA A 92 5.48 2.68 -12.66
N VAL A 93 5.17 3.81 -13.30
CA VAL A 93 6.16 4.65 -13.99
C VAL A 93 7.11 5.38 -13.04
N ASN A 94 6.76 5.51 -11.76
CA ASN A 94 7.57 6.17 -10.74
C ASN A 94 8.69 5.22 -10.29
N ASP A 95 9.92 5.50 -10.72
CA ASP A 95 11.09 4.66 -10.43
C ASP A 95 11.45 4.66 -8.94
N TRP A 96 11.30 5.81 -8.29
CA TRP A 96 11.54 5.93 -6.85
C TRP A 96 10.57 5.03 -6.07
N PHE A 97 9.27 5.09 -6.41
CA PHE A 97 8.24 4.24 -5.78
C PHE A 97 8.52 2.75 -5.98
N ALA A 98 8.80 2.32 -7.22
CA ALA A 98 9.07 0.92 -7.52
C ALA A 98 10.30 0.39 -6.76
N GLN A 99 11.36 1.19 -6.64
CA GLN A 99 12.56 0.87 -5.86
C GLN A 99 12.25 0.81 -4.35
N PHE A 100 11.45 1.75 -3.84
CA PHE A 100 11.04 1.77 -2.45
C PHE A 100 10.17 0.56 -2.10
N LEU A 101 9.19 0.24 -2.95
CA LEU A 101 8.31 -0.92 -2.81
C LEU A 101 9.11 -2.22 -2.75
N SER A 102 10.06 -2.43 -3.67
CA SER A 102 10.96 -3.59 -3.67
C SER A 102 11.69 -3.72 -2.33
N SER A 103 12.23 -2.63 -1.82
CA SER A 103 12.95 -2.59 -0.54
C SER A 103 12.04 -2.90 0.65
N MET A 104 10.81 -2.36 0.67
CA MET A 104 9.83 -2.65 1.72
C MET A 104 9.41 -4.11 1.75
N LEU A 105 9.18 -4.72 0.59
CA LEU A 105 8.73 -6.10 0.48
C LEU A 105 9.87 -7.13 0.64
N LYS A 106 11.13 -6.73 0.49
CA LYS A 106 12.28 -7.64 0.32
C LYS A 106 12.05 -8.63 -0.83
N ALA A 107 11.51 -8.14 -1.93
CA ALA A 107 11.19 -8.90 -3.13
C ALA A 107 11.58 -8.08 -4.36
N GLU A 108 11.88 -8.75 -5.47
CA GLU A 108 12.05 -8.06 -6.73
C GLU A 108 10.71 -7.50 -7.21
N VAL A 109 10.74 -6.27 -7.75
CA VAL A 109 9.59 -5.65 -8.39
C VAL A 109 9.87 -5.56 -9.87
N GLU A 110 9.01 -6.20 -10.68
CA GLU A 110 9.10 -6.20 -12.14
C GLU A 110 8.06 -5.25 -12.73
N ARG A 111 8.52 -4.37 -13.61
CA ARG A 111 7.66 -3.51 -14.42
C ARG A 111 7.64 -4.00 -15.87
N PRO A 112 6.45 -4.17 -16.47
CA PRO A 112 6.34 -4.53 -17.89
C PRO A 112 6.55 -3.31 -18.80
N VAL A 113 6.88 -3.57 -20.06
CA VAL A 113 6.92 -2.54 -21.12
C VAL A 113 5.57 -1.85 -21.30
N ASN A 114 4.50 -2.62 -21.21
CA ASN A 114 3.14 -2.07 -21.27
C ASN A 114 2.51 -2.11 -19.88
N ILE A 115 2.25 -0.94 -19.32
CA ILE A 115 1.68 -0.76 -17.98
C ILE A 115 0.14 -0.68 -17.97
N GLU A 116 -0.52 -0.66 -19.15
CA GLU A 116 -1.97 -0.61 -19.26
C GLU A 116 -2.57 -2.02 -19.29
N THR A 117 -2.31 -2.80 -18.24
CA THR A 117 -2.65 -4.24 -18.19
C THR A 117 -4.14 -4.50 -18.10
N THR A 118 -4.94 -3.57 -17.56
CA THR A 118 -6.40 -3.71 -17.53
C THR A 118 -7.01 -3.74 -18.92
N ALA A 119 -6.62 -2.81 -19.80
CA ALA A 119 -7.05 -2.80 -21.20
C ALA A 119 -6.53 -4.01 -21.97
N LEU A 120 -5.26 -4.39 -21.72
CA LEU A 120 -4.68 -5.60 -22.30
C LEU A 120 -5.43 -6.86 -21.87
N GLY A 121 -5.80 -6.99 -20.60
CA GLY A 121 -6.55 -8.14 -20.09
C GLY A 121 -7.89 -8.32 -20.83
N ALA A 122 -8.62 -7.25 -21.04
CA ALA A 122 -9.86 -7.28 -21.84
C ALA A 122 -9.60 -7.69 -23.28
N ALA A 123 -8.54 -7.16 -23.91
CA ALA A 123 -8.14 -7.51 -25.28
C ALA A 123 -7.71 -8.99 -25.37
N PHE A 124 -7.00 -9.51 -24.37
CA PHE A 124 -6.59 -10.92 -24.32
C PHE A 124 -7.79 -11.86 -24.25
N LEU A 125 -8.77 -11.54 -23.38
CA LEU A 125 -10.01 -12.34 -23.28
C LEU A 125 -10.78 -12.35 -24.60
N ALA A 126 -10.94 -11.20 -25.25
CA ALA A 126 -11.57 -11.10 -26.56
C ALA A 126 -10.80 -11.88 -27.64
N GLY A 127 -9.47 -11.76 -27.64
CA GLY A 127 -8.61 -12.45 -28.59
C GLY A 127 -8.61 -13.97 -28.41
N LEU A 128 -8.66 -14.48 -27.19
CA LEU A 128 -8.85 -15.90 -26.91
C LEU A 128 -10.20 -16.39 -27.44
N GLN A 129 -11.28 -15.61 -27.27
CA GLN A 129 -12.61 -15.97 -27.73
C GLN A 129 -12.70 -16.07 -29.26
N VAL A 130 -12.00 -15.20 -29.98
CA VAL A 130 -12.00 -15.22 -31.46
C VAL A 130 -10.86 -16.06 -32.09
N GLY A 131 -10.05 -16.72 -31.23
CA GLY A 131 -8.97 -17.62 -31.68
C GLY A 131 -7.70 -16.90 -32.15
N LEU A 132 -7.49 -15.62 -31.75
CA LEU A 132 -6.23 -14.91 -32.00
C LEU A 132 -5.08 -15.54 -31.18
N TRP A 133 -5.35 -15.94 -29.95
CA TRP A 133 -4.48 -16.78 -29.11
C TRP A 133 -5.18 -18.11 -28.84
N LYS A 134 -4.43 -19.20 -28.85
CA LYS A 134 -4.98 -20.56 -28.68
C LYS A 134 -5.25 -20.87 -27.17
N ASN A 135 -4.45 -20.28 -26.28
CA ASN A 135 -4.50 -20.56 -24.84
C ASN A 135 -3.85 -19.44 -24.02
N LEU A 136 -3.92 -19.56 -22.69
CA LEU A 136 -3.33 -18.61 -21.76
C LEU A 136 -1.80 -18.56 -21.82
N ASP A 137 -1.13 -19.64 -22.24
CA ASP A 137 0.33 -19.68 -22.35
C ASP A 137 0.81 -18.75 -23.47
N GLU A 138 0.10 -18.73 -24.62
CA GLU A 138 0.38 -17.80 -25.71
C GLU A 138 0.16 -16.35 -25.28
N VAL A 139 -0.86 -16.08 -24.48
CA VAL A 139 -1.07 -14.76 -23.86
C VAL A 139 0.06 -14.41 -22.90
N ALA A 140 0.43 -15.33 -22.01
CA ALA A 140 1.51 -15.12 -21.05
C ALA A 140 2.86 -14.83 -21.73
N ALA A 141 3.12 -15.46 -22.88
CA ALA A 141 4.32 -15.23 -23.68
C ALA A 141 4.41 -13.80 -24.27
N THR A 142 3.32 -13.05 -24.31
CA THR A 142 3.33 -11.65 -24.77
C THR A 142 3.92 -10.70 -23.73
N TRP A 143 4.01 -11.11 -22.46
CA TRP A 143 4.55 -10.29 -21.39
C TRP A 143 6.04 -10.01 -21.63
N LYS A 144 6.40 -8.72 -21.56
CA LYS A 144 7.79 -8.28 -21.72
C LYS A 144 8.18 -7.40 -20.55
N GLN A 145 9.27 -7.78 -19.88
CA GLN A 145 9.87 -7.01 -18.79
C GLN A 145 10.56 -5.77 -19.35
N GLU A 146 10.27 -4.61 -18.79
CA GLU A 146 11.01 -3.38 -19.05
C GLU A 146 12.12 -3.21 -18.03
N ARG A 147 11.80 -3.35 -16.71
CA ARG A 147 12.75 -3.11 -15.65
C ARG A 147 12.49 -3.98 -14.41
N VAL A 148 13.58 -4.31 -13.69
CA VAL A 148 13.56 -4.96 -12.38
C VAL A 148 14.17 -4.03 -11.34
N PHE A 149 13.51 -3.95 -10.18
CA PHE A 149 13.99 -3.23 -9.00
C PHE A 149 14.29 -4.25 -7.90
N ALA A 150 15.56 -4.36 -7.51
CA ALA A 150 15.99 -5.23 -6.43
C ALA A 150 16.02 -4.48 -5.09
N PRO A 151 15.78 -5.15 -3.94
CA PRO A 151 15.84 -4.54 -2.61
C PRO A 151 17.22 -3.94 -2.32
N LYS A 152 17.26 -2.69 -1.81
CA LYS A 152 18.52 -1.99 -1.50
C LYS A 152 18.56 -1.37 -0.09
N MET A 153 17.43 -1.33 0.62
CA MET A 153 17.34 -0.67 1.91
C MET A 153 17.98 -1.49 3.03
N ASP A 154 18.66 -0.81 3.93
CA ASP A 154 19.18 -1.42 5.15
C ASP A 154 18.05 -2.01 6.01
N PRO A 155 18.24 -3.23 6.58
CA PRO A 155 17.21 -3.89 7.37
C PRO A 155 16.77 -3.12 8.63
N ALA A 156 17.68 -2.39 9.28
CA ALA A 156 17.35 -1.62 10.48
C ALA A 156 16.53 -0.39 10.12
N GLN A 157 16.92 0.34 9.07
CA GLN A 157 16.14 1.46 8.54
C GLN A 157 14.73 1.02 8.14
N ARG A 158 14.63 -0.10 7.40
CA ARG A 158 13.33 -0.68 7.01
C ARG A 158 12.44 -0.96 8.22
N ARG A 159 12.99 -1.52 9.30
CA ARG A 159 12.24 -1.81 10.52
C ARG A 159 11.68 -0.53 11.14
N ILE A 160 12.53 0.49 11.31
CA ILE A 160 12.12 1.79 11.87
C ILE A 160 10.95 2.37 11.08
N MET A 161 11.02 2.32 9.74
CA MET A 161 9.98 2.85 8.87
C MET A 161 8.67 2.07 9.00
N ILE A 162 8.72 0.73 9.09
CA ILE A 162 7.53 -0.12 9.29
C ILE A 162 6.92 0.13 10.68
N ASP A 163 7.73 0.26 11.72
CA ASP A 163 7.23 0.52 13.08
C ASP A 163 6.52 1.87 13.15
N GLY A 164 7.07 2.91 12.49
CA GLY A 164 6.44 4.22 12.37
C GLY A 164 5.13 4.18 11.56
N TRP A 165 5.09 3.40 10.49
CA TRP A 165 3.87 3.16 9.73
C TRP A 165 2.78 2.52 10.59
N HIS A 166 3.11 1.45 11.31
CA HIS A 166 2.15 0.78 12.19
C HIS A 166 1.67 1.71 13.32
N ASP A 167 2.53 2.62 13.82
CA ASP A 167 2.10 3.65 14.77
C ASP A 167 1.08 4.61 14.16
N ALA A 168 1.31 5.08 12.94
CA ALA A 168 0.37 5.93 12.22
C ALA A 168 -0.97 5.23 11.96
N VAL A 169 -0.95 3.96 11.56
CA VAL A 169 -2.16 3.15 11.38
C VAL A 169 -2.93 3.03 12.69
N ARG A 170 -2.28 2.71 13.82
CA ARG A 170 -2.95 2.63 15.13
C ARG A 170 -3.69 3.91 15.52
N ARG A 171 -3.14 5.07 15.15
CA ARG A 171 -3.77 6.39 15.40
C ARG A 171 -4.98 6.64 14.50
N THR A 172 -5.09 5.89 13.41
CA THR A 172 -6.17 6.02 12.43
C THR A 172 -7.34 5.09 12.73
N LEU A 173 -7.07 3.94 13.36
CA LEU A 173 -8.09 2.94 13.67
C LEU A 173 -9.18 3.48 14.58
N THR A 174 -10.42 3.11 14.28
CA THR A 174 -11.58 3.45 15.11
C THR A 174 -11.47 2.77 16.46
N PRO A 175 -11.60 3.52 17.58
CA PRO A 175 -11.62 2.89 18.90
C PRO A 175 -12.75 1.85 19.00
N PRO A 176 -12.52 0.72 19.68
CA PRO A 176 -13.61 -0.25 19.88
C PRO A 176 -14.77 0.43 20.60
N ALA A 177 -16.00 0.11 20.18
CA ALA A 177 -17.19 0.64 20.84
C ALA A 177 -17.13 0.36 22.36
N PRO A 178 -17.48 1.31 23.21
CA PRO A 178 -17.48 1.10 24.65
C PRO A 178 -18.39 -0.09 24.97
N VAL A 179 -17.84 -1.07 25.70
CA VAL A 179 -18.63 -2.22 26.17
C VAL A 179 -19.73 -1.66 27.07
N ALA A 180 -21.00 -1.84 26.66
CA ALA A 180 -22.13 -1.46 27.50
C ALA A 180 -21.99 -2.17 28.85
N GLN A 181 -21.74 -1.43 29.91
CA GLN A 181 -21.79 -2.01 31.25
C GLN A 181 -23.23 -2.49 31.50
N PRO A 182 -23.41 -3.72 32.00
CA PRO A 182 -24.74 -4.17 32.37
C PRO A 182 -25.29 -3.19 33.39
N THR A 183 -26.40 -2.55 33.08
CA THR A 183 -27.10 -1.70 34.02
C THR A 183 -27.45 -2.56 35.24
N ALA A 184 -26.80 -2.28 36.38
CA ALA A 184 -27.14 -2.93 37.61
C ALA A 184 -28.62 -2.65 37.89
N GLY A 185 -29.44 -3.67 37.69
CA GLY A 185 -30.86 -3.63 37.98
C GLY A 185 -31.00 -3.36 39.49
N VAL A 186 -31.38 -2.14 39.86
CA VAL A 186 -31.78 -1.83 41.22
C VAL A 186 -33.12 -2.48 41.45
N THR A 187 -33.11 -3.72 41.95
CA THR A 187 -34.30 -4.38 42.47
C THR A 187 -34.62 -3.71 43.82
N SER A 188 -35.52 -2.73 43.81
CA SER A 188 -36.10 -2.21 45.05
C SER A 188 -37.00 -3.26 45.64
N ILE A 189 -36.52 -3.99 46.62
CA ILE A 189 -37.38 -4.82 47.50
C ILE A 189 -38.13 -3.83 48.37
N ARG A 190 -39.43 -3.58 48.06
CA ARG A 190 -40.37 -3.01 49.02
C ARG A 190 -40.72 -4.11 50.00
N ALA A 191 -40.28 -3.98 51.25
CA ALA A 191 -40.80 -4.72 52.39
C ALA A 191 -42.26 -4.26 52.70
N ALA A 192 -43.17 -5.23 52.81
CA ALA A 192 -44.51 -5.04 53.32
C ALA A 192 -44.51 -5.04 54.83
#